data_2d10b182d61456ba5cb4124e182a03b4
#
_entry.id   2d10b182d61456ba5cb4124e182a03b4
#
_cell.length_a   1.000
_cell.length_b   1.000
_cell.length_c   1.000
_cell.angle_alpha   90.00
_cell.angle_beta   90.00
_cell.angle_gamma   90.00
#
_symmetry.space_group_name_H-M   'P 1'
#
loop_
_entity.id
_entity.type
_entity.pdbx_description
1 polymer ?
#
loop_
_entity_poly.entity_id
_entity_poly.type
_entity_poly.pdbx_seq_one_letter_code
_entity_poly.pdbx_strand_id
1 'polypeptide(L)' 'MENKFKKGDIIRVTNDKGSLKWVGRYVKVGSKGTVVDDVNQDHILVDFGLKKFYVSSREIELVMRSV' A
#
# COMPACT_ATOMS: atom_id res chain seq x y z
N MET A 1 2.48 -18.87 -1.56
CA MET A 1 1.24 -18.20 -1.15
C MET A 1 0.98 -16.99 -2.03
N GLU A 2 -0.27 -16.82 -2.41
CA GLU A 2 -0.63 -15.66 -3.22
C GLU A 2 -0.59 -14.39 -2.38
N ASN A 3 -0.22 -13.29 -3.01
CA ASN A 3 -0.30 -12.00 -2.37
C ASN A 3 -1.77 -11.61 -2.16
N LYS A 4 -2.01 -10.97 -1.05
CA LYS A 4 -3.34 -10.51 -0.67
C LYS A 4 -3.81 -9.36 -1.57
N PHE A 5 -2.86 -8.59 -2.10
CA PHE A 5 -3.13 -7.44 -2.96
C PHE A 5 -2.54 -7.68 -4.34
N LYS A 6 -3.19 -7.14 -5.36
CA LYS A 6 -2.78 -7.30 -6.74
C LYS A 6 -2.67 -5.94 -7.42
N LYS A 7 -1.93 -5.90 -8.50
CA LYS A 7 -1.77 -4.71 -9.31
C LYS A 7 -3.13 -4.14 -9.69
N GLY A 8 -3.33 -2.86 -9.46
CA GLY A 8 -4.57 -2.18 -9.76
C GLY A 8 -5.53 -2.07 -8.59
N ASP A 9 -5.30 -2.83 -7.52
CA ASP A 9 -6.15 -2.74 -6.33
C ASP A 9 -5.98 -1.38 -5.67
N ILE A 10 -7.09 -0.85 -5.15
CA ILE A 10 -7.07 0.37 -4.37
C ILE A 10 -7.03 0.00 -2.90
N ILE A 11 -6.09 0.59 -2.19
CA ILE A 11 -5.88 0.30 -0.77
C ILE A 11 -5.94 1.59 0.05
N ARG A 12 -6.07 1.42 1.35
CA ARG A 12 -6.03 2.52 2.30
C ARG A 12 -5.04 2.19 3.40
N VAL A 13 -4.27 3.19 3.81
CA VAL A 13 -3.31 3.02 4.90
C VAL A 13 -4.06 2.95 6.22
N THR A 14 -3.82 1.88 6.99
CA THR A 14 -4.48 1.68 8.28
C THR A 14 -3.58 2.05 9.45
N ASN A 15 -2.27 1.95 9.27
CA ASN A 15 -1.31 2.37 10.29
C ASN A 15 0.01 2.73 9.61
N ASP A 16 0.86 3.45 10.33
CA ASP A 16 2.14 3.93 9.80
C ASP A 16 3.33 3.26 10.51
N LYS A 17 3.10 2.09 11.06
CA LYS A 17 4.18 1.31 11.67
C LYS A 17 4.89 0.52 10.58
N GLY A 18 6.12 0.13 10.85
CA GLY A 18 6.89 -0.63 9.86
C GLY A 18 7.38 0.22 8.70
N SER A 19 7.11 -0.20 7.48
CA SER A 19 7.66 0.45 6.27
C SER A 19 7.25 1.90 6.14
N LEU A 20 6.02 2.24 6.52
CA LEU A 20 5.49 3.59 6.37
C LEU A 20 5.99 4.55 7.44
N LYS A 21 6.69 4.06 8.44
CA LYS A 21 7.23 4.89 9.49
C LYS A 21 8.11 6.02 8.95
N TRP A 22 8.88 5.72 7.91
CA TRP A 22 9.81 6.68 7.33
C TRP A 22 9.14 7.66 6.37
N VAL A 23 7.99 7.30 5.83
CA VAL A 23 7.30 8.13 4.85
C VAL A 23 6.03 8.75 5.41
N GLY A 24 5.81 8.67 6.71
CA GLY A 24 4.61 9.17 7.36
C GLY A 24 4.35 10.65 7.15
N ARG A 25 5.38 11.42 6.82
CA ARG A 25 5.21 12.84 6.48
C ARG A 25 4.59 13.03 5.11
N TYR A 26 4.69 12.01 4.24
CA TYR A 26 4.13 12.06 2.88
C TYR A 26 2.83 11.29 2.78
N VAL A 27 2.70 10.24 3.58
CA VAL A 27 1.54 9.35 3.52
C VAL A 27 0.98 9.22 4.93
N LYS A 28 -0.23 9.69 5.11
CA LYS A 28 -0.90 9.64 6.42
C LYS A 28 -1.84 8.45 6.48
N VAL A 29 -2.11 7.98 7.70
CA VAL A 29 -3.13 6.97 7.93
C VAL A 29 -4.46 7.47 7.34
N GLY A 30 -5.12 6.60 6.61
CA GLY A 30 -6.35 6.95 5.90
C GLY A 30 -6.14 7.32 4.45
N SER A 31 -4.88 7.51 4.01
CA SER A 31 -4.56 7.81 2.62
C SER A 31 -4.87 6.60 1.74
N LYS A 32 -5.37 6.88 0.53
CA LYS A 32 -5.65 5.85 -0.46
C LYS A 32 -4.58 5.83 -1.52
N GLY A 33 -4.30 4.65 -2.05
CA GLY A 33 -3.34 4.50 -3.13
C GLY A 33 -3.71 3.32 -4.00
N THR A 34 -3.00 3.19 -5.13
CA THR A 34 -3.23 2.11 -6.07
C THR A 34 -2.00 1.20 -6.11
N VAL A 35 -2.22 -0.09 -6.00
CA VAL A 35 -1.12 -1.06 -6.09
C VAL A 35 -0.56 -1.04 -7.51
N VAL A 36 0.73 -0.79 -7.62
CA VAL A 36 1.42 -0.77 -8.91
C VAL A 36 2.10 -2.11 -9.18
N ASP A 37 2.63 -2.71 -8.13
CA ASP A 37 3.32 -3.99 -8.25
C ASP A 37 3.21 -4.75 -6.92
N ASP A 38 3.06 -6.06 -7.00
CA ASP A 38 2.90 -6.91 -5.84
C ASP A 38 4.10 -7.87 -5.72
N VAL A 39 5.27 -7.30 -5.47
CA VAL A 39 6.50 -8.09 -5.37
C VAL A 39 6.36 -9.22 -4.34
N ASN A 40 5.93 -8.85 -3.12
CA ASN A 40 5.57 -9.83 -2.08
C ASN A 40 4.78 -9.12 -0.99
N GLN A 41 4.36 -9.86 0.05
CA GLN A 41 3.51 -9.28 1.10
C GLN A 41 4.15 -8.13 1.86
N ASP A 42 5.46 -8.09 1.93
CA ASP A 42 6.19 -7.07 2.68
C ASP A 42 6.71 -5.94 1.81
N HIS A 43 6.58 -6.09 0.48
CA HIS A 43 7.09 -5.11 -0.47
C HIS A 43 6.07 -4.91 -1.58
N ILE A 44 4.98 -4.24 -1.23
CA ILE A 44 3.92 -3.91 -2.18
C ILE A 44 4.14 -2.47 -2.61
N LEU A 45 4.37 -2.26 -3.90
CA LEU A 45 4.58 -0.91 -4.42
C LEU A 45 3.23 -0.26 -4.66
N VAL A 46 3.02 0.86 -4.01
CA VAL A 46 1.75 1.58 -4.05
C VAL A 46 2.00 3.01 -4.52
N ASP A 47 1.17 3.46 -5.45
CA ASP A 47 1.19 4.82 -5.96
C ASP A 47 0.18 5.66 -5.18
N PHE A 48 0.68 6.63 -4.43
CA PHE A 48 -0.14 7.53 -3.62
C PHE A 48 -0.41 8.87 -4.32
N GLY A 49 -0.11 8.95 -5.59
CA GLY A 49 -0.35 10.16 -6.37
C GLY A 49 0.90 11.01 -6.55
N LEU A 50 1.56 11.38 -5.46
CA LEU A 50 2.79 12.17 -5.51
C LEU A 50 4.01 11.30 -5.70
N LYS A 51 4.05 10.17 -5.01
CA LYS A 51 5.17 9.25 -5.06
C LYS A 51 4.68 7.82 -4.90
N LYS A 52 5.55 6.89 -5.26
CA LYS A 52 5.32 5.47 -5.05
C LYS A 52 6.18 5.00 -3.89
N PHE A 53 5.59 4.21 -3.00
CA PHE A 53 6.30 3.68 -1.85
C PHE A 53 6.03 2.19 -1.71
N TYR A 54 7.01 1.48 -1.17
CA TYR A 54 6.83 0.08 -0.78
C TYR A 54 6.20 0.04 0.60
N VAL A 55 5.14 -0.74 0.73
CA VAL A 55 4.43 -0.90 1.99
C VAL A 55 4.21 -2.37 2.27
N SER A 56 3.98 -2.70 3.54
CA SER A 56 3.65 -4.05 3.96
C SER A 56 2.13 -4.24 3.94
N SER A 57 1.69 -5.45 3.65
CA SER A 57 0.27 -5.77 3.69
C SER A 57 -0.36 -5.50 5.06
N ARG A 58 0.46 -5.47 6.11
CA ARG A 58 -0.01 -5.21 7.48
C ARG A 58 -0.36 -3.74 7.72
N GLU A 59 0.07 -2.86 6.82
CA GLU A 59 -0.11 -1.42 6.97
C GLU A 59 -1.28 -0.88 6.15
N ILE A 60 -1.86 -1.73 5.33
CA ILE A 60 -2.90 -1.32 4.39
C ILE A 60 -4.08 -2.28 4.42
N GLU A 61 -5.21 -1.79 3.92
CA GLU A 61 -6.38 -2.62 3.74
C GLU A 61 -6.95 -2.41 2.34
N LEU A 62 -7.63 -3.41 1.82
CA LEU A 62 -8.25 -3.35 0.50
C LEU A 62 -9.50 -2.49 0.55
N VAL A 63 -9.56 -1.49 -0.33
CA VAL A 63 -10.75 -0.65 -0.49
C VAL A 63 -11.56 -1.14 -1.68
N MET A 64 -10.88 -1.34 -2.82
CA MET A 64 -11.54 -1.79 -4.03
C MET A 64 -10.60 -2.71 -4.80
N ARG A 65 -11.09 -3.87 -5.17
CA ARG A 65 -10.30 -4.84 -5.92
C ARG A 65 -10.31 -4.51 -7.40
N SER A 66 -9.15 -4.67 -8.02
CA SER A 66 -9.06 -4.57 -9.47
C SER A 66 -9.82 -5.72 -10.12
N VAL A 67 -10.50 -5.43 -11.18
CA VAL A 67 -11.29 -6.42 -11.91
C VAL A 67 -10.46 -7.01 -13.04
#